data_4187c833c6d9686645e2b02299f2f017
#
_entry.id   4187c833c6d9686645e2b02299f2f017
#
_cell.length_a   1.000
_cell.length_b   1.000
_cell.length_c   1.000
_cell.angle_alpha   90.00
_cell.angle_beta   90.00
_cell.angle_gamma   90.00
#
_symmetry.space_group_name_H-M   'P 1'
#
loop_
_entity.id
_entity.type
_entity.pdbx_description
1 polymer ?
#
loop_
_entity_poly.entity_id
_entity_poly.type
_entity_poly.pdbx_seq_one_letter_code
_entity_poly.pdbx_strand_id
1 'polypeptide(L)'
;MTYVKAGGMGSTCGTDAGKTALRKEQRKVRDFVPERVRATLDARILTNLQASSEYQDADLVLTYVSMDSEVDTRTIIAEALESGKRVAIPRCTAEKTLEFVEISSLQGLHQSRFGMLEPDASLPALKTPEFVGSICLVPGLVFDGLGNRIGYGGGYYDRFLAFYPGHKIALVRTRQLSCNELPHEAHDIAVDLLVTDQRIWRVNNNFK
;
A
#
# COMPACT_ATOMS: atom_id res chain seq x y z
N MET A 1 -31.82 -16.89 19.97
CA MET A 1 -30.67 -16.49 19.14
C MET A 1 -30.32 -17.66 18.25
N THR A 2 -30.72 -17.58 16.99
CA THR A 2 -30.60 -18.71 16.05
C THR A 2 -29.38 -18.43 15.14
N TYR A 3 -28.33 -19.20 15.30
CA TYR A 3 -27.17 -19.18 14.41
C TYR A 3 -27.56 -19.82 13.07
N VAL A 4 -27.54 -19.01 12.01
CA VAL A 4 -27.66 -19.53 10.64
C VAL A 4 -26.31 -20.13 10.27
N LYS A 5 -26.27 -21.44 10.08
CA LYS A 5 -25.14 -22.16 9.49
C LYS A 5 -24.95 -21.72 8.05
N ALA A 6 -23.90 -20.97 7.75
CA ALA A 6 -23.50 -20.73 6.38
C ALA A 6 -22.98 -22.03 5.78
N GLY A 7 -23.63 -22.45 4.71
CA GLY A 7 -23.28 -23.65 3.95
C GLY A 7 -21.89 -23.53 3.36
N GLY A 8 -21.15 -24.65 3.37
CA GLY A 8 -19.81 -24.76 2.82
C GLY A 8 -19.77 -24.40 1.33
N MET A 9 -19.12 -23.32 1.00
CA MET A 9 -18.69 -23.00 -0.36
C MET A 9 -17.27 -23.54 -0.55
N GLY A 10 -17.18 -24.50 -1.44
CA GLY A 10 -15.94 -25.18 -1.79
C GLY A 10 -14.84 -24.20 -2.21
N SER A 11 -13.64 -24.58 -1.91
CA SER A 11 -12.33 -24.00 -2.23
C SER A 11 -12.19 -23.54 -3.70
N THR A 12 -12.63 -22.31 -4.00
CA THR A 12 -12.27 -21.58 -5.24
C THR A 12 -11.32 -20.41 -4.95
N CYS A 13 -10.65 -20.44 -3.84
CA CYS A 13 -9.94 -19.30 -3.24
C CYS A 13 -8.51 -19.09 -3.77
N GLY A 14 -8.17 -19.50 -4.98
CA GLY A 14 -6.84 -19.34 -5.55
C GLY A 14 -6.81 -18.98 -7.03
N THR A 15 -7.95 -18.71 -7.64
CA THR A 15 -8.00 -18.41 -9.08
C THR A 15 -7.96 -16.90 -9.33
N ASP A 16 -7.34 -16.49 -10.43
CA ASP A 16 -7.34 -15.08 -10.90
C ASP A 16 -8.76 -14.50 -11.03
N ALA A 17 -9.75 -15.34 -11.32
CA ALA A 17 -11.17 -14.97 -11.31
C ALA A 17 -11.66 -14.54 -9.92
N GLY A 18 -11.25 -15.22 -8.85
CA GLY A 18 -11.59 -14.87 -7.47
C GLY A 18 -10.97 -13.54 -7.06
N LYS A 19 -9.68 -13.34 -7.33
CA LYS A 19 -8.98 -12.06 -7.08
C LYS A 19 -9.64 -10.91 -7.88
N THR A 20 -10.08 -11.14 -9.10
CA THR A 20 -10.75 -10.13 -9.93
C THR A 20 -12.11 -9.72 -9.39
N ALA A 21 -12.91 -10.65 -8.92
CA ALA A 21 -14.19 -10.35 -8.26
C ALA A 21 -13.98 -9.52 -6.99
N LEU A 22 -13.02 -9.90 -6.14
CA LEU A 22 -12.64 -9.16 -4.93
C LEU A 22 -12.18 -7.73 -5.26
N ARG A 23 -11.35 -7.53 -6.28
CA ARG A 23 -10.92 -6.19 -6.72
C ARG A 23 -12.10 -5.30 -7.03
N LYS A 24 -13.08 -5.81 -7.78
CA LYS A 24 -14.27 -5.05 -8.17
C LYS A 24 -15.13 -4.68 -6.96
N GLU A 25 -15.32 -5.61 -6.05
CA GLU A 25 -16.10 -5.41 -4.83
C GLU A 25 -15.42 -4.41 -3.89
N GLN A 26 -14.14 -4.61 -3.59
CA GLN A 26 -13.41 -3.79 -2.64
C GLN A 26 -13.20 -2.36 -3.14
N ARG A 27 -13.05 -2.16 -4.45
CA ARG A 27 -13.06 -0.82 -5.03
C ARG A 27 -14.37 -0.10 -4.72
N LYS A 28 -15.53 -0.75 -4.92
CA LYS A 28 -16.84 -0.16 -4.60
C LYS A 28 -16.97 0.18 -3.11
N VAL A 29 -16.53 -0.72 -2.22
CA VAL A 29 -16.55 -0.51 -0.77
C VAL A 29 -15.71 0.72 -0.40
N ARG A 30 -14.52 0.85 -0.97
CA ARG A 30 -13.63 2.00 -0.76
C ARG A 30 -14.24 3.30 -1.28
N ASP A 31 -14.79 3.29 -2.51
CA ASP A 31 -15.34 4.46 -3.17
C ASP A 31 -16.64 4.96 -2.50
N PHE A 32 -17.38 4.07 -1.84
CA PHE A 32 -18.62 4.41 -1.14
C PHE A 32 -18.40 5.23 0.14
N VAL A 33 -17.17 5.29 0.68
CA VAL A 33 -16.88 6.08 1.88
C VAL A 33 -16.88 7.57 1.52
N PRO A 34 -17.75 8.42 2.15
CA PRO A 34 -17.77 9.85 1.86
C PRO A 34 -16.42 10.52 2.13
N GLU A 35 -16.07 11.51 1.31
CA GLU A 35 -14.78 12.22 1.37
C GLU A 35 -14.46 12.75 2.77
N ARG A 36 -15.44 13.41 3.44
CA ARG A 36 -15.25 13.92 4.81
C ARG A 36 -14.91 12.81 5.81
N VAL A 37 -15.48 11.61 5.64
CA VAL A 37 -15.17 10.47 6.49
C VAL A 37 -13.76 9.96 6.17
N ARG A 38 -13.41 9.86 4.87
CA ARG A 38 -12.06 9.46 4.45
C ARG A 38 -11.00 10.37 5.06
N ALA A 39 -11.16 11.70 4.93
CA ALA A 39 -10.22 12.67 5.49
C ALA A 39 -9.98 12.48 7.00
N THR A 40 -11.05 12.20 7.76
CA THR A 40 -10.93 11.94 9.21
C THR A 40 -10.16 10.65 9.50
N LEU A 41 -10.43 9.59 8.74
CA LEU A 41 -9.73 8.30 8.91
C LEU A 41 -8.26 8.42 8.49
N ASP A 42 -7.99 9.11 7.39
CA ASP A 42 -6.64 9.31 6.86
C ASP A 42 -5.77 10.13 7.80
N ALA A 43 -6.32 11.16 8.45
CA ALA A 43 -5.62 11.91 9.48
C ALA A 43 -5.20 11.02 10.68
N ARG A 44 -6.04 10.07 11.08
CA ARG A 44 -5.69 9.09 12.12
C ARG A 44 -4.62 8.11 11.66
N ILE A 45 -4.71 7.66 10.39
CA ILE A 45 -3.67 6.80 9.79
C ILE A 45 -2.33 7.52 9.77
N LEU A 46 -2.30 8.79 9.36
CA LEU A 46 -1.09 9.61 9.39
C LEU A 46 -0.50 9.70 10.81
N THR A 47 -1.33 10.02 11.83
CA THR A 47 -0.89 10.07 13.21
C THR A 47 -0.29 8.73 13.68
N ASN A 48 -0.94 7.62 13.35
CA ASN A 48 -0.44 6.29 13.71
C ASN A 48 0.84 5.93 12.94
N LEU A 49 0.95 6.31 11.66
CA LEU A 49 2.17 6.11 10.89
C LEU A 49 3.35 6.84 11.53
N GLN A 50 3.17 8.12 11.86
CA GLN A 50 4.20 8.95 12.49
C GLN A 50 4.61 8.45 13.87
N ALA A 51 3.70 7.78 14.59
CA ALA A 51 3.97 7.17 15.88
C ALA A 51 4.69 5.81 15.78
N SER A 52 4.80 5.21 14.60
CA SER A 52 5.51 3.93 14.42
C SER A 52 7.02 4.13 14.47
N SER A 53 7.73 3.22 15.15
CA SER A 53 9.20 3.22 15.18
C SER A 53 9.78 3.11 13.77
N GLU A 54 9.18 2.30 12.93
CA GLU A 54 9.62 2.07 11.55
C GLU A 54 9.60 3.36 10.72
N TYR A 55 8.59 4.23 10.93
CA TYR A 55 8.56 5.54 10.26
C TYR A 55 9.53 6.52 10.89
N GLN A 56 9.65 6.53 12.22
CA GLN A 56 10.54 7.46 12.94
C GLN A 56 12.01 7.22 12.58
N ASP A 57 12.42 5.96 12.53
CA ASP A 57 13.80 5.55 12.25
C ASP A 57 14.18 5.63 10.77
N ALA A 58 13.20 5.71 9.86
CA ALA A 58 13.47 5.77 8.43
C ALA A 58 13.88 7.16 7.96
N ASP A 59 14.99 7.26 7.24
CA ASP A 59 15.43 8.47 6.55
C ASP A 59 14.76 8.65 5.18
N LEU A 60 14.32 7.54 4.55
CA LEU A 60 13.72 7.50 3.23
C LEU A 60 12.35 6.83 3.26
N VAL A 61 11.36 7.51 2.71
CA VAL A 61 9.99 7.02 2.54
C VAL A 61 9.71 6.80 1.06
N LEU A 62 9.54 5.52 0.67
CA LEU A 62 9.03 5.16 -0.64
C LEU A 62 7.50 5.14 -0.55
N THR A 63 6.81 5.88 -1.43
CA THR A 63 5.35 5.97 -1.38
C THR A 63 4.74 6.19 -2.75
N TYR A 64 3.52 5.75 -2.94
CA TYR A 64 2.70 6.10 -4.10
C TYR A 64 2.08 7.49 -3.90
N VAL A 65 1.71 8.15 -5.00
CA VAL A 65 0.87 9.36 -4.95
C VAL A 65 -0.59 8.93 -5.07
N SER A 66 -1.34 9.11 -3.99
CA SER A 66 -2.73 8.65 -3.90
C SER A 66 -3.63 9.21 -5.00
N MET A 67 -4.52 8.36 -5.50
CA MET A 67 -5.56 8.69 -6.49
C MET A 67 -6.95 8.39 -5.94
N ASP A 68 -7.94 9.14 -6.42
CA ASP A 68 -9.35 8.91 -6.13
C ASP A 68 -9.66 8.75 -4.63
N SER A 69 -10.11 7.56 -4.27
CA SER A 69 -10.50 7.21 -2.90
C SER A 69 -9.41 6.48 -2.11
N GLU A 70 -8.16 6.44 -2.56
CA GLU A 70 -7.05 5.88 -1.79
C GLU A 70 -6.81 6.63 -0.48
N VAL A 71 -6.06 6.03 0.45
CA VAL A 71 -5.58 6.75 1.64
C VAL A 71 -4.69 7.89 1.18
N ASP A 72 -4.90 9.07 1.74
CA ASP A 72 -4.18 10.27 1.31
C ASP A 72 -2.69 10.21 1.64
N THR A 73 -1.88 9.87 0.64
CA THR A 73 -0.42 9.92 0.75
C THR A 73 0.16 11.28 0.39
N ARG A 74 -0.62 12.20 -0.20
CA ARG A 74 -0.12 13.54 -0.53
C ARG A 74 0.21 14.34 0.72
N THR A 75 -0.66 14.27 1.72
CA THR A 75 -0.39 14.85 3.04
C THR A 75 0.82 14.17 3.70
N ILE A 76 0.94 12.84 3.63
CA ILE A 76 2.10 12.10 4.15
C ILE A 76 3.40 12.55 3.48
N ILE A 77 3.39 12.73 2.15
CA ILE A 77 4.55 13.23 1.39
C ILE A 77 4.96 14.62 1.87
N ALA A 78 3.99 15.53 2.00
CA ALA A 78 4.26 16.89 2.46
C ALA A 78 4.88 16.91 3.86
N GLU A 79 4.28 16.21 4.82
CA GLU A 79 4.75 16.10 6.19
C GLU A 79 6.14 15.43 6.29
N ALA A 80 6.40 14.39 5.48
CA ALA A 80 7.71 13.74 5.43
C ALA A 80 8.81 14.69 4.93
N LEU A 81 8.54 15.42 3.85
CA LEU A 81 9.47 16.42 3.30
C LEU A 81 9.72 17.56 4.29
N GLU A 82 8.66 18.08 4.94
CA GLU A 82 8.76 19.15 5.95
C GLU A 82 9.57 18.69 7.18
N SER A 83 9.49 17.42 7.54
CA SER A 83 10.29 16.85 8.64
C SER A 83 11.73 16.51 8.25
N GLY A 84 12.14 16.78 7.01
CA GLY A 84 13.48 16.53 6.50
C GLY A 84 13.75 15.09 6.04
N LYS A 85 12.72 14.26 5.94
CA LYS A 85 12.86 12.92 5.37
C LYS A 85 12.98 12.98 3.85
N ARG A 86 13.77 12.09 3.28
CA ARG A 86 13.79 11.87 1.82
C ARG A 86 12.50 11.15 1.40
N VAL A 87 11.95 11.52 0.27
CA VAL A 87 10.74 10.88 -0.26
C VAL A 87 10.99 10.46 -1.70
N ALA A 88 10.62 9.22 -2.03
CA ALA A 88 10.69 8.71 -3.39
C ALA A 88 9.33 8.15 -3.83
N ILE A 89 8.95 8.43 -5.09
CA ILE A 89 7.70 7.97 -5.68
C ILE A 89 7.96 7.06 -6.88
N PRO A 90 7.06 6.10 -7.18
CA PRO A 90 7.28 5.13 -8.23
C PRO A 90 7.05 5.72 -9.62
N ARG A 91 7.81 5.22 -10.56
CA ARG A 91 7.62 5.32 -12.01
C ARG A 91 7.50 3.92 -12.60
N CYS A 92 6.51 3.69 -13.45
CA CYS A 92 6.32 2.41 -14.13
C CYS A 92 7.27 2.30 -15.33
N THR A 93 7.99 1.18 -15.45
CA THR A 93 8.82 0.89 -16.62
C THR A 93 8.05 0.09 -17.68
N ALA A 94 8.63 -0.01 -18.89
CA ALA A 94 8.08 -0.81 -19.97
C ALA A 94 8.05 -2.32 -19.62
N GLU A 95 9.00 -2.78 -18.80
CA GLU A 95 9.14 -4.16 -18.31
C GLU A 95 8.17 -4.49 -17.18
N LYS A 96 7.22 -3.59 -16.88
CA LYS A 96 6.25 -3.72 -15.78
C LYS A 96 6.92 -3.81 -14.40
N THR A 97 8.04 -3.12 -14.21
CA THR A 97 8.70 -2.94 -12.90
C THR A 97 8.47 -1.53 -12.36
N LEU A 98 8.78 -1.32 -11.09
CA LEU A 98 8.80 0.00 -10.46
C LEU A 98 10.23 0.48 -10.27
N GLU A 99 10.46 1.71 -10.67
CA GLU A 99 11.63 2.50 -10.28
C GLU A 99 11.19 3.59 -9.32
N PHE A 100 11.88 3.76 -8.23
CA PHE A 100 11.62 4.86 -7.30
C PHE A 100 12.55 6.02 -7.55
N VAL A 101 11.98 7.22 -7.68
CA VAL A 101 12.69 8.47 -7.97
C VAL A 101 12.47 9.42 -6.81
N GLU A 102 13.55 9.98 -6.27
CA GLU A 102 13.48 10.95 -5.19
C GLU A 102 12.88 12.28 -5.68
N ILE A 103 12.01 12.84 -4.84
CA ILE A 103 11.34 14.11 -5.11
C ILE A 103 11.51 15.07 -3.95
N SER A 104 11.51 16.38 -4.24
CA SER A 104 11.47 17.44 -3.24
C SER A 104 10.09 18.11 -3.12
N SER A 105 9.18 17.83 -4.04
CA SER A 105 7.81 18.34 -4.04
C SER A 105 6.93 17.52 -4.97
N LEU A 106 5.61 17.72 -4.88
CA LEU A 106 4.64 17.16 -5.84
C LEU A 106 4.49 18.00 -7.13
N GLN A 107 5.24 19.08 -7.28
CA GLN A 107 5.22 19.90 -8.48
C GLN A 107 6.05 19.26 -9.60
N GLY A 108 5.62 19.47 -10.85
CA GLY A 108 6.35 18.95 -12.02
C GLY A 108 6.17 17.44 -12.29
N LEU A 109 5.26 16.79 -11.57
CA LEU A 109 4.88 15.40 -11.86
C LEU A 109 4.00 15.33 -13.11
N HIS A 110 4.14 14.23 -13.86
CA HIS A 110 3.36 13.99 -15.08
C HIS A 110 2.31 12.92 -14.83
N GLN A 111 1.18 13.03 -15.51
CA GLN A 111 0.19 11.98 -15.49
C GLN A 111 0.59 10.84 -16.43
N SER A 112 0.78 9.63 -15.88
CA SER A 112 1.07 8.43 -16.64
C SER A 112 -0.14 7.94 -17.44
N ARG A 113 0.06 6.98 -18.33
CA ARG A 113 -1.03 6.31 -19.07
C ARG A 113 -2.07 5.63 -18.17
N PHE A 114 -1.74 5.38 -16.92
CA PHE A 114 -2.64 4.78 -15.91
C PHE A 114 -3.33 5.83 -15.04
N GLY A 115 -3.10 7.12 -15.27
CA GLY A 115 -3.63 8.23 -14.49
C GLY A 115 -2.84 8.56 -13.23
N MET A 116 -1.82 7.78 -12.88
CA MET A 116 -0.96 8.03 -11.72
C MET A 116 -0.02 9.20 -12.01
N LEU A 117 0.33 9.97 -10.97
CA LEU A 117 1.39 10.97 -11.07
C LEU A 117 2.75 10.29 -10.94
N GLU A 118 3.60 10.52 -11.92
CA GLU A 118 4.95 9.97 -12.00
C GLU A 118 6.00 11.08 -12.14
N PRO A 119 7.24 10.87 -11.65
CA PRO A 119 8.33 11.81 -11.84
C PRO A 119 8.83 11.80 -13.28
N ASP A 120 9.56 12.85 -13.68
CA ASP A 120 10.13 12.96 -15.02
C ASP A 120 11.02 11.75 -15.35
N ALA A 121 10.93 11.29 -16.61
CA ALA A 121 11.68 10.13 -17.08
C ALA A 121 13.20 10.33 -17.07
N SER A 122 13.68 11.57 -17.13
CA SER A 122 15.11 11.93 -17.10
C SER A 122 15.72 11.86 -15.70
N LEU A 123 14.90 11.87 -14.64
CA LEU A 123 15.40 11.82 -13.27
C LEU A 123 15.96 10.42 -12.94
N PRO A 124 17.10 10.35 -12.22
CA PRO A 124 17.71 9.09 -11.86
C PRO A 124 16.83 8.33 -10.86
N ALA A 125 16.68 7.02 -11.08
CA ALA A 125 16.05 6.13 -10.12
C ALA A 125 17.02 5.73 -9.01
N LEU A 126 16.51 5.57 -7.80
CA LEU A 126 17.23 5.03 -6.67
C LEU A 126 17.59 3.55 -6.92
N LYS A 127 18.73 3.12 -6.38
CA LYS A 127 19.25 1.75 -6.49
C LYS A 127 19.02 0.98 -5.20
N THR A 128 18.99 -0.34 -5.28
CA THR A 128 18.72 -1.23 -4.13
C THR A 128 19.52 -0.92 -2.86
N PRO A 129 20.82 -0.58 -2.89
CA PRO A 129 21.54 -0.24 -1.66
C PRO A 129 21.01 1.00 -0.93
N GLU A 130 20.35 1.93 -1.65
CA GLU A 130 19.79 3.15 -1.08
C GLU A 130 18.48 2.89 -0.31
N PHE A 131 17.88 1.69 -0.46
CA PHE A 131 16.66 1.30 0.25
C PHE A 131 16.90 0.72 1.66
N VAL A 132 18.16 0.53 2.06
CA VAL A 132 18.47 0.06 3.42
C VAL A 132 18.05 1.12 4.44
N GLY A 133 17.29 0.73 5.47
CA GLY A 133 16.77 1.64 6.47
C GLY A 133 15.59 2.50 6.02
N SER A 134 15.00 2.20 4.86
CA SER A 134 13.82 2.89 4.37
C SER A 134 12.51 2.16 4.72
N ILE A 135 11.39 2.84 4.53
CA ILE A 135 10.06 2.25 4.51
C ILE A 135 9.43 2.37 3.12
N CYS A 136 8.60 1.40 2.76
CA CYS A 136 7.78 1.45 1.55
C CYS A 136 6.30 1.38 1.91
N LEU A 137 5.56 2.44 1.57
CA LEU A 137 4.11 2.46 1.69
C LEU A 137 3.51 1.71 0.50
N VAL A 138 2.81 0.62 0.78
CA VAL A 138 2.35 -0.35 -0.22
C VAL A 138 0.85 -0.17 -0.46
N PRO A 139 0.40 0.14 -1.69
CA PRO A 139 -1.02 0.29 -2.01
C PRO A 139 -1.75 -1.04 -2.07
N GLY A 140 -3.07 -0.99 -1.79
CA GLY A 140 -3.95 -2.14 -1.93
C GLY A 140 -5.42 -1.77 -1.77
N LEU A 141 -6.30 -2.67 -2.18
CA LEU A 141 -7.74 -2.52 -2.06
C LEU A 141 -8.27 -3.12 -0.75
N VAL A 142 -7.70 -4.26 -0.34
CA VAL A 142 -8.05 -4.98 0.88
C VAL A 142 -6.83 -5.72 1.40
N PHE A 143 -6.73 -5.86 2.72
CA PHE A 143 -5.64 -6.52 3.42
C PHE A 143 -6.19 -7.49 4.44
N ASP A 144 -5.42 -8.51 4.83
CA ASP A 144 -5.75 -9.40 5.94
C ASP A 144 -4.74 -9.28 7.10
N GLY A 145 -5.02 -9.95 8.20
CA GLY A 145 -4.17 -9.91 9.38
C GLY A 145 -2.81 -10.59 9.23
N LEU A 146 -2.58 -11.30 8.13
CA LEU A 146 -1.31 -11.93 7.76
C LEU A 146 -0.46 -11.05 6.84
N GLY A 147 -0.95 -9.84 6.51
CA GLY A 147 -0.28 -8.91 5.62
C GLY A 147 -0.48 -9.19 4.13
N ASN A 148 -1.28 -10.19 3.78
CA ASN A 148 -1.63 -10.43 2.38
C ASN A 148 -2.52 -9.30 1.88
N ARG A 149 -2.42 -9.00 0.57
CA ARG A 149 -3.17 -7.93 -0.02
C ARG A 149 -3.75 -8.28 -1.40
N ILE A 150 -4.87 -7.69 -1.71
CA ILE A 150 -5.38 -7.62 -3.08
C ILE A 150 -5.10 -6.22 -3.62
N GLY A 151 -4.17 -6.13 -4.57
CA GLY A 151 -3.86 -4.91 -5.30
C GLY A 151 -4.65 -4.77 -6.60
N TYR A 152 -4.17 -3.93 -7.50
CA TYR A 152 -4.84 -3.62 -8.78
C TYR A 152 -4.62 -4.66 -9.89
N GLY A 153 -3.79 -5.69 -9.66
CA GLY A 153 -3.58 -6.81 -10.58
C GLY A 153 -2.41 -6.66 -11.56
N GLY A 154 -1.64 -5.59 -11.48
CA GLY A 154 -0.46 -5.39 -12.35
C GLY A 154 0.81 -6.11 -11.89
N GLY A 155 0.87 -6.57 -10.63
CA GLY A 155 2.02 -7.24 -10.02
C GLY A 155 3.27 -6.36 -9.88
N TYR A 156 3.14 -5.05 -10.09
CA TYR A 156 4.27 -4.11 -10.00
C TYR A 156 4.94 -4.11 -8.64
N TYR A 157 4.13 -4.01 -7.57
CA TYR A 157 4.65 -4.00 -6.20
C TYR A 157 5.24 -5.35 -5.80
N ASP A 158 4.65 -6.48 -6.20
CA ASP A 158 5.18 -7.80 -5.83
C ASP A 158 6.57 -8.02 -6.41
N ARG A 159 6.78 -7.63 -7.67
CA ARG A 159 8.11 -7.69 -8.30
C ARG A 159 9.14 -6.79 -7.61
N PHE A 160 8.74 -5.57 -7.24
CA PHE A 160 9.63 -4.65 -6.52
C PHE A 160 9.93 -5.15 -5.10
N LEU A 161 8.90 -5.52 -4.35
CA LEU A 161 9.01 -5.91 -2.94
C LEU A 161 9.80 -7.22 -2.74
N ALA A 162 9.89 -8.08 -3.76
CA ALA A 162 10.70 -9.30 -3.72
C ALA A 162 12.19 -9.02 -3.44
N PHE A 163 12.69 -7.83 -3.80
CA PHE A 163 14.09 -7.42 -3.62
C PHE A 163 14.25 -6.20 -2.69
N TYR A 164 13.15 -5.74 -2.11
CA TYR A 164 13.16 -4.57 -1.24
C TYR A 164 13.56 -4.94 0.19
N PRO A 165 14.64 -4.35 0.74
CA PRO A 165 15.19 -4.75 2.04
C PRO A 165 14.53 -4.04 3.23
N GLY A 166 13.78 -2.95 3.01
CA GLY A 166 13.17 -2.14 4.07
C GLY A 166 11.82 -2.66 4.55
N HIS A 167 11.18 -1.92 5.46
CA HIS A 167 9.86 -2.26 5.97
C HIS A 167 8.74 -1.96 4.97
N LYS A 168 7.88 -2.93 4.72
CA LYS A 168 6.69 -2.85 3.88
C LYS A 168 5.49 -2.50 4.74
N ILE A 169 4.92 -1.32 4.56
CA ILE A 169 3.84 -0.78 5.38
C ILE A 169 2.60 -0.54 4.52
N ALA A 170 1.46 -1.08 4.91
CA ALA A 170 0.19 -0.75 4.29
C ALA A 170 -0.57 0.29 5.12
N LEU A 171 -1.12 1.29 4.43
CA LEU A 171 -2.04 2.26 5.00
C LEU A 171 -3.47 1.77 4.76
N VAL A 172 -4.22 1.51 5.81
CA VAL A 172 -5.46 0.75 5.70
C VAL A 172 -6.57 1.40 6.52
N ARG A 173 -7.63 1.86 5.89
CA ARG A 173 -8.85 2.16 6.66
C ARG A 173 -9.42 0.85 7.18
N THR A 174 -9.84 0.79 8.43
CA THR A 174 -10.32 -0.46 9.09
C THR A 174 -11.34 -1.24 8.25
N ARG A 175 -12.15 -0.56 7.44
CA ARG A 175 -13.10 -1.20 6.51
C ARG A 175 -12.45 -1.95 5.35
N GLN A 176 -11.17 -1.75 5.10
CA GLN A 176 -10.38 -2.48 4.10
C GLN A 176 -9.65 -3.69 4.69
N LEU A 177 -9.91 -4.01 5.97
CA LEU A 177 -9.41 -5.25 6.59
C LEU A 177 -10.39 -6.40 6.37
N SER A 178 -9.88 -7.50 5.84
CA SER A 178 -10.59 -8.78 5.78
C SER A 178 -10.44 -9.53 7.09
N CYS A 179 -11.55 -10.09 7.59
CA CYS A 179 -11.54 -11.02 8.73
C CYS A 179 -11.05 -12.43 8.33
N ASN A 180 -11.03 -12.72 7.03
CA ASN A 180 -10.57 -13.99 6.48
C ASN A 180 -9.25 -13.79 5.76
N GLU A 181 -8.45 -14.84 5.70
CA GLU A 181 -7.25 -14.89 4.87
C GLU A 181 -7.60 -14.62 3.40
N LEU A 182 -6.83 -13.76 2.76
CA LEU A 182 -7.00 -13.41 1.35
C LEU A 182 -6.33 -14.45 0.46
N PRO A 183 -6.88 -14.70 -0.75
CA PRO A 183 -6.23 -15.55 -1.73
C PRO A 183 -4.89 -14.94 -2.14
N HIS A 184 -3.82 -15.70 -1.96
CA HIS A 184 -2.46 -15.30 -2.30
C HIS A 184 -1.72 -16.43 -3.01
N GLU A 185 -0.66 -16.07 -3.72
CA GLU A 185 0.21 -16.95 -4.47
C GLU A 185 1.65 -16.83 -3.95
N ALA A 186 2.51 -17.78 -4.28
CA ALA A 186 3.89 -17.80 -3.78
C ALA A 186 4.73 -16.56 -4.16
N HIS A 187 4.32 -15.82 -5.18
CA HIS A 187 4.99 -14.59 -5.61
C HIS A 187 4.36 -13.31 -5.02
N ASP A 188 3.22 -13.40 -4.34
CA ASP A 188 2.62 -12.27 -3.64
C ASP A 188 3.43 -11.98 -2.36
N ILE A 189 3.86 -10.74 -2.19
CA ILE A 189 4.69 -10.34 -1.05
C ILE A 189 3.82 -9.67 0.01
N ALA A 190 3.73 -10.27 1.19
CA ALA A 190 3.02 -9.70 2.32
C ALA A 190 3.71 -8.43 2.85
N VAL A 191 2.92 -7.54 3.46
CA VAL A 191 3.45 -6.38 4.18
C VAL A 191 3.86 -6.77 5.60
N ASP A 192 4.75 -5.98 6.21
CA ASP A 192 5.24 -6.21 7.56
C ASP A 192 4.36 -5.51 8.61
N LEU A 193 3.74 -4.37 8.22
CA LEU A 193 2.86 -3.59 9.07
C LEU A 193 1.58 -3.19 8.34
N LEU A 194 0.49 -3.17 9.12
CA LEU A 194 -0.78 -2.54 8.73
C LEU A 194 -1.00 -1.34 9.67
N VAL A 195 -0.93 -0.14 9.13
CA VAL A 195 -1.23 1.10 9.86
C VAL A 195 -2.68 1.47 9.57
N THR A 196 -3.53 1.37 10.57
CA THR A 196 -4.96 1.63 10.41
C THR A 196 -5.37 2.94 11.10
N ASP A 197 -6.61 3.37 10.87
CA ASP A 197 -7.23 4.49 11.59
C ASP A 197 -7.46 4.23 13.09
N GLN A 198 -7.22 2.99 13.56
CA GLN A 198 -7.42 2.61 14.96
C GLN A 198 -6.12 2.20 15.67
N ARG A 199 -5.21 1.52 14.96
CA ARG A 199 -3.98 0.96 15.56
C ARG A 199 -2.92 0.62 14.51
N ILE A 200 -1.71 0.39 14.99
CA ILE A 200 -0.62 -0.24 14.24
C ILE A 200 -0.67 -1.74 14.53
N TRP A 201 -0.65 -2.54 13.47
CA TRP A 201 -0.61 -4.00 13.56
C TRP A 201 0.65 -4.52 12.88
N ARG A 202 1.59 -5.06 13.67
CA ARG A 202 2.78 -5.74 13.15
C ARG A 202 2.42 -7.17 12.81
N VAL A 203 2.69 -7.55 11.56
CA VAL A 203 2.45 -8.89 11.06
C VAL A 203 3.57 -9.79 11.60
N ASN A 204 3.22 -10.76 12.43
CA ASN A 204 4.19 -11.72 12.96
C ASN A 204 4.56 -12.73 11.86
N ASN A 205 5.68 -12.50 11.18
CA ASN A 205 6.24 -13.45 10.22
C ASN A 205 6.92 -14.69 10.87
N ASN A 206 6.60 -15.03 12.12
CA ASN A 206 7.22 -16.12 12.87
C ASN A 206 6.72 -17.52 12.49
N PHE A 207 6.07 -17.69 11.33
CA PHE A 207 5.64 -19.00 10.81
C PHE A 207 6.34 -19.35 9.49
N LYS A 208 7.67 -19.13 9.42
CA LYS A 208 8.48 -19.75 8.37
C LYS A 208 9.47 -20.71 8.98
#